data_52248a89c3a7156cee49c292f4078cdd
#
_entry.id   52248a89c3a7156cee49c292f4078cdd
#
_cell.length_a   1.000
_cell.length_b   1.000
_cell.length_c   1.000
_cell.angle_alpha   90.00
_cell.angle_beta   90.00
_cell.angle_gamma   90.00
#
_symmetry.space_group_name_H-M   'P 1'
#
loop_
_entity.id
_entity.type
_entity.pdbx_description
1 polymer ?
#
loop_
_entity_poly.entity_id
_entity_poly.type
_entity_poly.pdbx_seq_one_letter_code
_entity_poly.pdbx_strand_id
1 'polypeptide(L)'
;KGKVYIDATGDGDLAAWSGASFKRGYDEEGSVQMSSLCFSFANIDSYDYINGPTLYVWKDESTPLYKAVRSGKYPLVDTHFCNNLVGPDVIQCNAGHMTVDTTDPWAISEAMILGRQKAVQYLKAMKDVRPSTFSNAFVVKTASLLGVRDSRRIEGDYIFTVEDWRQRKSFEDEIGRNCYYIDVHSGKHKPEHYKKGESHGIPYRCLTPKGIKNLLTAGRCISTDEQAFGSTRVMPCCLVTGEAAGMAA
;
A
#
# COMPACT_ATOMS: atom_id res chain seq x y z
N LYS A 1 15.79 -20.25 -20.83
CA LYS A 1 16.75 -20.26 -19.70
C LYS A 1 17.43 -18.91 -19.64
N GLY A 2 17.34 -18.19 -18.48
CA GLY A 2 18.04 -16.94 -18.22
C GLY A 2 19.35 -17.19 -17.49
N LYS A 3 20.31 -16.25 -17.61
CA LYS A 3 21.52 -16.25 -16.79
C LYS A 3 21.24 -15.63 -15.41
N VAL A 4 20.43 -14.58 -15.37
CA VAL A 4 19.97 -13.89 -14.17
C VAL A 4 18.46 -13.77 -14.24
N TYR A 5 17.80 -13.80 -13.09
CA TYR A 5 16.37 -13.63 -12.94
C TYR A 5 16.10 -12.46 -11.98
N ILE A 6 15.01 -11.73 -12.21
CA ILE A 6 14.54 -10.68 -11.32
C ILE A 6 13.13 -11.05 -10.89
N ASP A 7 12.91 -11.19 -9.58
CA ASP A 7 11.59 -11.31 -9.01
C ASP A 7 11.03 -9.91 -8.71
N ALA A 8 10.12 -9.45 -9.55
CA ALA A 8 9.38 -8.22 -9.39
C ALA A 8 7.86 -8.48 -9.24
N THR A 9 7.47 -9.67 -8.77
CA THR A 9 6.07 -10.08 -8.60
C THR A 9 5.36 -9.26 -7.50
N GLY A 10 6.13 -8.59 -6.64
CA GLY A 10 5.63 -7.88 -5.47
C GLY A 10 5.40 -8.79 -4.27
N ASP A 11 5.06 -10.06 -4.49
CA ASP A 11 4.82 -11.07 -3.45
C ASP A 11 6.03 -12.01 -3.27
N GLY A 12 7.12 -11.82 -4.06
CA GLY A 12 8.31 -12.64 -3.98
C GLY A 12 8.07 -14.09 -4.41
N ASP A 13 7.18 -14.33 -5.36
CA ASP A 13 6.74 -15.66 -5.73
C ASP A 13 7.88 -16.47 -6.34
N LEU A 14 8.63 -15.90 -7.28
CA LEU A 14 9.75 -16.59 -7.91
C LEU A 14 10.83 -16.94 -6.89
N ALA A 15 11.15 -16.02 -5.98
CA ALA A 15 12.13 -16.23 -4.94
C ALA A 15 11.69 -17.34 -3.97
N ALA A 16 10.44 -17.29 -3.51
CA ALA A 16 9.88 -18.31 -2.61
C ALA A 16 9.85 -19.70 -3.29
N TRP A 17 9.42 -19.80 -4.54
CA TRP A 17 9.43 -21.05 -5.30
C TRP A 17 10.83 -21.56 -5.61
N SER A 18 11.82 -20.67 -5.63
CA SER A 18 13.25 -21.04 -5.78
C SER A 18 13.90 -21.47 -4.46
N GLY A 19 13.15 -21.48 -3.35
CA GLY A 19 13.64 -21.91 -2.04
C GLY A 19 14.25 -20.79 -1.20
N ALA A 20 14.08 -19.51 -1.56
CA ALA A 20 14.51 -18.40 -0.73
C ALA A 20 13.72 -18.35 0.59
N SER A 21 14.41 -18.09 1.70
CA SER A 21 13.76 -17.80 2.97
C SER A 21 13.04 -16.45 2.92
N PHE A 22 11.92 -16.34 3.62
CA PHE A 22 11.14 -15.11 3.71
C PHE A 22 10.44 -14.97 5.05
N LYS A 23 10.11 -13.74 5.41
CA LYS A 23 9.16 -13.39 6.48
C LYS A 23 7.85 -12.93 5.87
N ARG A 24 6.75 -13.10 6.62
CA ARG A 24 5.41 -12.65 6.23
C ARG A 24 4.74 -11.95 7.39
N GLY A 25 4.03 -10.86 7.07
CA GLY A 25 3.23 -10.15 8.06
C GLY A 25 4.04 -9.46 9.16
N TYR A 26 3.34 -9.05 10.21
CA TYR A 26 3.86 -8.25 11.33
C TYR A 26 3.69 -8.93 12.70
N ASP A 27 3.31 -10.18 12.74
CA ASP A 27 3.18 -11.00 13.95
C ASP A 27 3.52 -12.47 13.66
N GLU A 28 3.50 -13.30 14.71
CA GLU A 28 3.82 -14.73 14.61
C GLU A 28 2.76 -15.51 13.80
N GLU A 29 1.52 -15.04 13.77
CA GLU A 29 0.44 -15.61 12.98
C GLU A 29 0.54 -15.25 11.49
N GLY A 30 1.46 -14.36 11.11
CA GLY A 30 1.66 -13.94 9.74
C GLY A 30 0.59 -12.96 9.23
N SER A 31 -0.03 -12.21 10.15
CA SER A 31 -1.01 -11.17 9.81
C SER A 31 -0.40 -10.10 8.93
N VAL A 32 -1.05 -9.79 7.80
CA VAL A 32 -0.57 -8.82 6.81
C VAL A 32 -1.35 -7.51 6.88
N GLN A 33 -0.72 -6.43 6.39
CA GLN A 33 -1.41 -5.15 6.27
C GLN A 33 -2.57 -5.26 5.28
N MET A 34 -3.70 -4.64 5.65
CA MET A 34 -4.93 -4.68 4.84
C MET A 34 -4.71 -4.13 3.43
N SER A 35 -5.24 -4.84 2.45
CA SER A 35 -5.32 -4.42 1.05
C SER A 35 -6.52 -3.51 0.79
N SER A 36 -6.54 -2.82 -0.34
CA SER A 36 -7.70 -2.06 -0.81
C SER A 36 -7.81 -2.09 -2.33
N LEU A 37 -9.02 -2.00 -2.84
CA LEU A 37 -9.26 -1.79 -4.26
C LEU A 37 -9.64 -0.32 -4.47
N CYS A 38 -8.71 0.49 -4.99
CA CYS A 38 -8.98 1.90 -5.26
C CYS A 38 -10.11 2.07 -6.27
N PHE A 39 -10.89 3.13 -6.10
CA PHE A 39 -12.00 3.47 -7.02
C PHE A 39 -12.09 4.98 -7.22
N SER A 40 -12.85 5.41 -8.22
CA SER A 40 -13.07 6.82 -8.50
C SER A 40 -14.56 7.13 -8.63
N PHE A 41 -14.95 8.27 -8.09
CA PHE A 41 -16.27 8.85 -8.31
C PHE A 41 -16.14 10.03 -9.27
N ALA A 42 -17.07 10.13 -10.22
CA ALA A 42 -17.21 11.28 -11.13
C ALA A 42 -18.56 11.97 -10.91
N ASN A 43 -18.67 13.17 -11.49
CA ASN A 43 -19.84 14.02 -11.40
C ASN A 43 -20.18 14.41 -9.95
N ILE A 44 -19.14 14.68 -9.18
CA ILE A 44 -19.26 15.32 -7.87
C ILE A 44 -19.37 16.84 -8.02
N ASP A 45 -19.87 17.54 -7.02
CA ASP A 45 -19.71 18.99 -6.92
C ASP A 45 -18.31 19.31 -6.38
N SER A 46 -17.37 19.69 -7.28
CA SER A 46 -15.99 20.02 -6.90
C SER A 46 -15.90 21.26 -6.00
N TYR A 47 -16.79 22.25 -6.18
CA TYR A 47 -16.80 23.44 -5.33
C TYR A 47 -17.17 23.09 -3.88
N ASP A 48 -18.26 22.33 -3.71
CA ASP A 48 -18.68 21.88 -2.36
C ASP A 48 -17.65 20.88 -1.78
N TYR A 49 -17.02 20.04 -2.59
CA TYR A 49 -15.95 19.15 -2.13
C TYR A 49 -14.77 19.90 -1.52
N ILE A 50 -14.32 21.00 -2.16
CA ILE A 50 -13.15 21.77 -1.75
C ILE A 50 -13.49 22.68 -0.56
N ASN A 51 -14.64 23.35 -0.57
CA ASN A 51 -14.99 24.40 0.37
C ASN A 51 -15.88 23.95 1.54
N GLY A 52 -16.46 22.78 1.42
CA GLY A 52 -17.33 22.23 2.46
C GLY A 52 -16.59 21.39 3.51
N PRO A 53 -17.29 20.70 4.42
CA PRO A 53 -16.69 19.88 5.45
C PRO A 53 -15.83 18.76 4.89
N THR A 54 -14.65 18.54 5.46
CA THR A 54 -13.77 17.41 5.10
C THR A 54 -14.51 16.08 5.26
N LEU A 55 -14.43 15.21 4.26
CA LEU A 55 -15.17 13.94 4.25
C LEU A 55 -14.70 12.98 5.34
N TYR A 56 -13.41 13.00 5.63
CA TYR A 56 -12.77 12.11 6.58
C TYR A 56 -11.54 12.78 7.22
N VAL A 57 -11.47 12.70 8.53
CA VAL A 57 -10.27 12.95 9.35
C VAL A 57 -10.12 11.78 10.30
N TRP A 58 -8.93 11.24 10.42
CA TRP A 58 -8.66 10.08 11.27
C TRP A 58 -9.03 10.37 12.74
N LYS A 59 -9.85 9.52 13.33
CA LYS A 59 -10.39 9.64 14.69
C LYS A 59 -11.33 10.83 14.93
N ASP A 60 -11.70 11.59 13.91
CA ASP A 60 -12.71 12.63 14.04
C ASP A 60 -14.10 12.10 13.68
N GLU A 61 -14.84 11.72 14.71
CA GLU A 61 -16.19 11.16 14.60
C GLU A 61 -17.25 12.12 14.09
N SER A 62 -16.95 13.42 13.99
CA SER A 62 -17.87 14.43 13.46
C SER A 62 -17.97 14.42 11.93
N THR A 63 -16.99 13.80 11.27
CA THR A 63 -16.90 13.78 9.81
C THR A 63 -17.98 12.93 9.13
N PRO A 64 -18.34 13.24 7.87
CA PRO A 64 -19.38 12.52 7.13
C PRO A 64 -19.18 11.01 7.08
N LEU A 65 -17.96 10.54 6.89
CA LEU A 65 -17.66 9.11 6.85
C LEU A 65 -18.02 8.39 8.16
N TYR A 66 -17.62 8.94 9.30
CA TYR A 66 -17.97 8.34 10.59
C TYR A 66 -19.49 8.33 10.84
N LYS A 67 -20.20 9.33 10.37
CA LYS A 67 -21.69 9.34 10.40
C LYS A 67 -22.26 8.18 9.57
N ALA A 68 -21.71 7.95 8.38
CA ALA A 68 -22.11 6.83 7.52
C ALA A 68 -21.87 5.49 8.22
N VAL A 69 -20.68 5.26 8.76
CA VAL A 69 -20.34 4.01 9.47
C VAL A 69 -21.26 3.78 10.68
N ARG A 70 -21.45 4.79 11.52
CA ARG A 70 -22.31 4.70 12.71
C ARG A 70 -23.79 4.45 12.39
N SER A 71 -24.25 4.80 11.20
CA SER A 71 -25.63 4.55 10.80
C SER A 71 -25.98 3.06 10.71
N GLY A 72 -24.97 2.19 10.57
CA GLY A 72 -25.15 0.74 10.35
C GLY A 72 -25.74 0.36 8.99
N LYS A 73 -26.10 1.33 8.15
CA LYS A 73 -26.71 1.09 6.82
C LYS A 73 -25.73 0.54 5.79
N TYR A 74 -24.42 0.74 6.00
CA TYR A 74 -23.36 0.48 5.02
C TYR A 74 -22.30 -0.47 5.60
N PRO A 75 -22.61 -1.78 5.71
CA PRO A 75 -21.74 -2.73 6.44
C PRO A 75 -20.37 -2.96 5.78
N LEU A 76 -20.18 -2.57 4.51
CA LEU A 76 -18.90 -2.67 3.82
C LEU A 76 -18.07 -1.38 3.88
N VAL A 77 -18.58 -0.29 4.49
CA VAL A 77 -17.86 0.97 4.66
C VAL A 77 -17.12 0.94 6.00
N ASP A 78 -15.83 1.20 5.96
CA ASP A 78 -14.97 1.34 7.14
C ASP A 78 -14.57 2.80 7.39
N THR A 79 -13.85 3.05 8.48
CA THR A 79 -13.42 4.40 8.90
C THR A 79 -12.11 4.83 8.24
N HIS A 80 -11.84 4.40 7.01
CA HIS A 80 -10.69 4.84 6.23
C HIS A 80 -11.13 5.31 4.84
N PHE A 81 -10.79 6.54 4.50
CA PHE A 81 -11.19 7.16 3.24
C PHE A 81 -10.18 8.20 2.77
N CYS A 82 -9.00 7.76 2.35
CA CYS A 82 -8.08 8.65 1.64
C CYS A 82 -8.67 9.00 0.29
N ASN A 83 -8.85 10.29 0.02
CA ASN A 83 -9.47 10.76 -1.21
C ASN A 83 -8.82 12.06 -1.67
N ASN A 84 -8.73 12.24 -2.98
CA ASN A 84 -8.16 13.42 -3.61
C ASN A 84 -8.90 13.76 -4.90
N LEU A 85 -9.07 15.05 -5.16
CA LEU A 85 -9.51 15.54 -6.45
C LEU A 85 -8.41 15.28 -7.49
N VAL A 86 -8.72 14.58 -8.57
CA VAL A 86 -7.76 14.19 -9.62
C VAL A 86 -8.09 14.79 -11.00
N GLY A 87 -9.19 15.51 -11.09
CA GLY A 87 -9.66 16.21 -12.29
C GLY A 87 -10.96 16.94 -12.00
N PRO A 88 -11.50 17.71 -12.96
CA PRO A 88 -12.80 18.36 -12.79
C PRO A 88 -13.85 17.32 -12.40
N ASP A 89 -14.52 17.54 -11.27
CA ASP A 89 -15.62 16.73 -10.73
C ASP A 89 -15.31 15.24 -10.58
N VAL A 90 -14.00 14.88 -10.43
CA VAL A 90 -13.54 13.50 -10.24
C VAL A 90 -12.65 13.38 -9.02
N ILE A 91 -13.02 12.52 -8.09
CA ILE A 91 -12.14 12.11 -6.97
C ILE A 91 -11.69 10.67 -7.13
N GLN A 92 -10.47 10.42 -6.68
CA GLN A 92 -9.94 9.07 -6.48
C GLN A 92 -9.90 8.74 -5.00
N CYS A 93 -10.31 7.51 -4.67
CA CYS A 93 -10.44 7.01 -3.31
C CYS A 93 -9.54 5.78 -3.10
N ASN A 94 -8.75 5.82 -2.04
CA ASN A 94 -8.08 4.67 -1.45
C ASN A 94 -8.81 4.37 -0.13
N ALA A 95 -9.72 3.41 -0.17
CA ALA A 95 -10.67 3.13 0.90
C ALA A 95 -11.11 1.65 0.86
N GLY A 96 -11.85 1.22 1.86
CA GLY A 96 -12.43 -0.11 1.89
C GLY A 96 -11.40 -1.20 2.13
N HIS A 97 -10.77 -1.18 3.29
CA HIS A 97 -9.77 -2.14 3.71
C HIS A 97 -10.30 -3.58 3.71
N MET A 98 -9.43 -4.53 3.33
CA MET A 98 -9.71 -5.96 3.28
C MET A 98 -8.47 -6.74 3.72
N THR A 99 -8.64 -7.69 4.64
CA THR A 99 -7.58 -8.67 4.96
C THR A 99 -7.64 -9.77 3.90
N VAL A 100 -6.53 -9.99 3.20
CA VAL A 100 -6.45 -10.91 2.06
C VAL A 100 -5.14 -11.68 2.13
N ASP A 101 -5.20 -12.99 1.94
CA ASP A 101 -4.00 -13.75 1.61
C ASP A 101 -3.64 -13.52 0.14
N THR A 102 -2.68 -12.63 -0.08
CA THR A 102 -2.28 -12.23 -1.44
C THR A 102 -1.39 -13.26 -2.14
N THR A 103 -1.05 -14.35 -1.48
CA THR A 103 -0.35 -15.50 -2.07
C THR A 103 -1.32 -16.56 -2.61
N ASP A 104 -2.63 -16.37 -2.35
CA ASP A 104 -3.70 -17.20 -2.91
C ASP A 104 -4.45 -16.44 -4.03
N PRO A 105 -4.37 -16.87 -5.29
CA PRO A 105 -5.06 -16.22 -6.41
C PRO A 105 -6.59 -16.22 -6.29
N TRP A 106 -7.17 -17.19 -5.60
CA TRP A 106 -8.62 -17.22 -5.35
C TRP A 106 -9.03 -16.14 -4.34
N ALA A 107 -8.28 -15.99 -3.25
CA ALA A 107 -8.51 -14.93 -2.28
C ALA A 107 -8.36 -13.53 -2.92
N ILE A 108 -7.41 -13.33 -3.83
CA ILE A 108 -7.28 -12.09 -4.60
C ILE A 108 -8.52 -11.86 -5.46
N SER A 109 -9.02 -12.89 -6.16
CA SER A 109 -10.21 -12.77 -7.02
C SER A 109 -11.45 -12.39 -6.21
N GLU A 110 -11.67 -13.03 -5.06
CA GLU A 110 -12.76 -12.70 -4.14
C GLU A 110 -12.63 -11.26 -3.59
N ALA A 111 -11.42 -10.84 -3.20
CA ALA A 111 -11.16 -9.49 -2.76
C ALA A 111 -11.43 -8.44 -3.85
N MET A 112 -11.15 -8.74 -5.11
CA MET A 112 -11.48 -7.88 -6.24
C MET A 112 -12.99 -7.71 -6.43
N ILE A 113 -13.77 -8.76 -6.19
CA ILE A 113 -15.25 -8.70 -6.21
C ILE A 113 -15.75 -7.87 -5.04
N LEU A 114 -15.30 -8.17 -3.82
CA LEU A 114 -15.67 -7.44 -2.61
C LEU A 114 -15.30 -5.96 -2.70
N GLY A 115 -14.12 -5.63 -3.23
CA GLY A 115 -13.68 -4.25 -3.41
C GLY A 115 -14.62 -3.43 -4.32
N ARG A 116 -15.18 -4.05 -5.36
CA ARG A 116 -16.21 -3.40 -6.21
C ARG A 116 -17.52 -3.19 -5.47
N GLN A 117 -17.94 -4.14 -4.66
CA GLN A 117 -19.12 -3.99 -3.79
C GLN A 117 -18.91 -2.87 -2.77
N LYS A 118 -17.72 -2.78 -2.18
CA LYS A 118 -17.34 -1.67 -1.28
C LYS A 118 -17.46 -0.31 -2.00
N ALA A 119 -16.91 -0.15 -3.20
CA ALA A 119 -16.99 1.09 -3.96
C ALA A 119 -18.44 1.58 -4.14
N VAL A 120 -19.36 0.66 -4.45
CA VAL A 120 -20.80 0.99 -4.57
C VAL A 120 -21.40 1.40 -3.23
N GLN A 121 -21.02 0.74 -2.14
CA GLN A 121 -21.52 1.12 -0.80
C GLN A 121 -20.96 2.46 -0.32
N TYR A 122 -19.68 2.75 -0.58
CA TYR A 122 -19.10 4.06 -0.30
C TYR A 122 -19.84 5.17 -1.05
N LEU A 123 -20.16 4.98 -2.33
CA LEU A 123 -20.94 5.96 -3.07
C LEU A 123 -22.32 6.19 -2.44
N LYS A 124 -23.04 5.13 -2.11
CA LYS A 124 -24.37 5.23 -1.45
C LYS A 124 -24.24 5.98 -0.11
N ALA A 125 -23.25 5.62 0.68
CA ALA A 125 -22.97 6.27 1.95
C ALA A 125 -22.69 7.77 1.80
N MET A 126 -21.83 8.15 0.84
CA MET A 126 -21.51 9.55 0.58
C MET A 126 -22.72 10.34 0.07
N LYS A 127 -23.57 9.76 -0.76
CA LYS A 127 -24.84 10.40 -1.18
C LYS A 127 -25.77 10.69 -0.02
N ASP A 128 -25.84 9.81 0.97
CA ASP A 128 -26.69 10.00 2.15
C ASP A 128 -26.13 11.05 3.12
N VAL A 129 -24.82 11.02 3.39
CA VAL A 129 -24.23 11.88 4.42
C VAL A 129 -23.71 13.22 3.89
N ARG A 130 -23.48 13.33 2.59
CA ARG A 130 -23.02 14.54 1.91
C ARG A 130 -23.68 14.71 0.53
N PRO A 131 -25.04 14.88 0.48
CA PRO A 131 -25.76 14.98 -0.80
C PRO A 131 -25.36 16.20 -1.63
N SER A 132 -24.96 17.33 -0.99
CA SER A 132 -24.47 18.52 -1.69
C SER A 132 -23.33 18.20 -2.65
N THR A 133 -22.40 17.34 -2.26
CA THR A 133 -21.26 16.91 -3.08
C THR A 133 -21.60 15.76 -4.00
N PHE A 134 -22.38 14.76 -3.54
CA PHE A 134 -22.42 13.43 -4.16
C PHE A 134 -23.76 13.04 -4.78
N SER A 135 -24.83 13.84 -4.72
CA SER A 135 -26.14 13.43 -5.24
C SER A 135 -26.12 12.92 -6.67
N ASN A 136 -25.36 13.56 -7.54
CA ASN A 136 -25.23 13.19 -8.96
C ASN A 136 -24.05 12.26 -9.25
N ALA A 137 -23.23 11.93 -8.25
CA ALA A 137 -22.02 11.17 -8.43
C ALA A 137 -22.29 9.71 -8.83
N PHE A 138 -21.35 9.12 -9.56
CA PHE A 138 -21.36 7.70 -9.91
C PHE A 138 -19.94 7.11 -9.83
N VAL A 139 -19.84 5.78 -9.71
CA VAL A 139 -18.55 5.07 -9.80
C VAL A 139 -18.12 5.07 -11.26
N VAL A 140 -17.04 5.78 -11.58
CA VAL A 140 -16.51 5.82 -12.95
C VAL A 140 -15.59 4.66 -13.24
N LYS A 141 -14.79 4.24 -12.26
CA LYS A 141 -13.91 3.07 -12.37
C LYS A 141 -13.54 2.49 -11.00
N THR A 142 -13.11 1.25 -11.01
CA THR A 142 -12.33 0.60 -9.94
C THR A 142 -10.95 0.25 -10.49
N ALA A 143 -9.95 0.11 -9.62
CA ALA A 143 -8.62 -0.32 -10.02
C ALA A 143 -8.66 -1.68 -10.73
N SER A 144 -7.75 -1.89 -11.68
CA SER A 144 -7.58 -3.16 -12.40
C SER A 144 -6.89 -4.23 -11.56
N LEU A 145 -6.12 -3.82 -10.55
CA LEU A 145 -5.40 -4.69 -9.62
C LEU A 145 -5.75 -4.33 -8.19
N LEU A 146 -5.71 -5.33 -7.30
CA LEU A 146 -5.80 -5.12 -5.87
C LEU A 146 -4.58 -4.34 -5.38
N GLY A 147 -4.77 -3.33 -4.56
CA GLY A 147 -3.71 -2.58 -3.89
C GLY A 147 -3.17 -3.37 -2.70
N VAL A 148 -2.32 -4.33 -2.98
CA VAL A 148 -1.65 -5.18 -1.99
C VAL A 148 -0.58 -4.37 -1.26
N ARG A 149 -0.67 -4.28 0.07
CA ARG A 149 0.35 -3.58 0.88
C ARG A 149 1.41 -4.51 1.44
N ASP A 150 1.07 -5.75 1.72
CA ASP A 150 1.94 -6.68 2.45
C ASP A 150 1.77 -8.11 1.98
N SER A 151 2.89 -8.84 1.92
CA SER A 151 2.92 -10.28 1.72
C SER A 151 4.27 -10.84 2.19
N ARG A 152 5.10 -11.42 1.31
CA ARG A 152 6.42 -11.91 1.67
C ARG A 152 7.47 -10.81 1.57
N ARG A 153 8.40 -10.81 2.51
CA ARG A 153 9.67 -10.07 2.47
C ARG A 153 10.78 -11.10 2.38
N ILE A 154 11.48 -11.15 1.26
CA ILE A 154 12.54 -12.15 1.01
C ILE A 154 13.74 -11.82 1.86
N GLU A 155 14.32 -12.81 2.55
CA GLU A 155 15.53 -12.61 3.33
C GLU A 155 16.75 -12.49 2.40
N GLY A 156 17.33 -11.32 2.36
CA GLY A 156 18.52 -11.00 1.57
C GLY A 156 19.82 -11.09 2.36
N ASP A 157 20.93 -10.81 1.69
CA ASP A 157 22.26 -10.72 2.33
C ASP A 157 22.33 -9.57 3.35
N TYR A 158 21.41 -8.62 3.28
CA TYR A 158 21.16 -7.60 4.28
C TYR A 158 19.66 -7.43 4.53
N ILE A 159 19.28 -7.25 5.79
CA ILE A 159 17.90 -6.91 6.15
C ILE A 159 17.89 -5.42 6.54
N PHE A 160 17.26 -4.58 5.73
CA PHE A 160 17.09 -3.17 6.05
C PHE A 160 16.10 -3.02 7.23
N THR A 161 16.54 -2.37 8.29
CA THR A 161 15.81 -2.30 9.57
C THR A 161 15.22 -0.92 9.81
N VAL A 162 14.23 -0.85 10.72
CA VAL A 162 13.68 0.43 11.18
C VAL A 162 14.75 1.29 11.86
N GLU A 163 15.76 0.68 12.47
CA GLU A 163 16.86 1.43 13.07
C GLU A 163 17.76 2.06 12.00
N ASP A 164 18.05 1.38 10.88
CA ASP A 164 18.72 1.97 9.73
C ASP A 164 17.93 3.18 9.20
N TRP A 165 16.60 3.06 9.14
CA TRP A 165 15.69 4.15 8.76
C TRP A 165 15.80 5.33 9.74
N ARG A 166 15.73 5.07 11.06
CA ARG A 166 15.81 6.11 12.11
C ARG A 166 17.16 6.84 12.10
N GLN A 167 18.25 6.12 11.83
CA GLN A 167 19.59 6.68 11.73
C GLN A 167 19.85 7.40 10.39
N ARG A 168 18.94 7.41 9.42
CA ARG A 168 19.12 7.96 8.06
C ARG A 168 20.38 7.38 7.41
N LYS A 169 20.60 6.09 7.65
CA LYS A 169 21.85 5.42 7.30
C LYS A 169 22.16 5.48 5.81
N SER A 170 23.39 5.70 5.48
CA SER A 170 23.97 5.53 4.15
C SER A 170 24.78 4.26 4.08
N PHE A 171 24.91 3.67 2.89
CA PHE A 171 25.59 2.40 2.67
C PHE A 171 26.59 2.54 1.53
N GLU A 172 27.69 1.78 1.57
CA GLU A 172 28.69 1.75 0.49
C GLU A 172 28.08 1.22 -0.83
N ASP A 173 27.14 0.26 -0.72
CA ASP A 173 26.40 -0.34 -1.82
C ASP A 173 25.02 0.29 -2.03
N GLU A 174 24.87 1.59 -1.73
CA GLU A 174 23.61 2.30 -1.84
C GLU A 174 23.14 2.42 -3.29
N ILE A 175 21.94 1.93 -3.59
CA ILE A 175 21.35 1.97 -4.93
C ILE A 175 20.48 3.21 -5.16
N GLY A 176 20.13 3.92 -4.11
CA GLY A 176 19.34 5.15 -4.13
C GLY A 176 18.84 5.50 -2.75
N ARG A 177 18.10 6.62 -2.67
CA ARG A 177 17.61 7.14 -1.40
C ARG A 177 16.08 7.20 -1.37
N ASN A 178 15.53 7.01 -0.17
CA ASN A 178 14.10 7.09 0.09
C ASN A 178 13.84 7.99 1.30
N CYS A 179 12.78 8.80 1.24
CA CYS A 179 12.36 9.70 2.31
C CYS A 179 10.93 9.43 2.79
N TYR A 180 10.33 8.30 2.37
CA TYR A 180 8.98 7.98 2.79
C TYR A 180 8.93 7.60 4.28
N TYR A 181 7.87 7.98 4.96
CA TYR A 181 7.67 7.71 6.38
C TYR A 181 7.37 6.21 6.66
N ILE A 182 7.42 5.82 7.93
CA ILE A 182 7.02 4.48 8.36
C ILE A 182 5.49 4.41 8.39
N ASP A 183 4.91 3.77 7.37
CA ASP A 183 3.47 3.63 7.14
C ASP A 183 3.04 2.17 7.31
N VAL A 184 2.84 1.75 8.56
CA VAL A 184 2.42 0.37 8.90
C VAL A 184 1.01 0.37 9.43
N HIS A 185 0.09 -0.26 8.69
CA HIS A 185 -1.32 -0.39 9.04
C HIS A 185 -1.59 -1.62 9.93
N SER A 186 -0.81 -1.82 10.98
CA SER A 186 -0.96 -2.95 11.92
C SER A 186 -1.68 -2.58 13.22
N GLY A 187 -1.89 -1.29 13.47
CA GLY A 187 -2.37 -0.79 14.78
C GLY A 187 -1.36 -0.88 15.92
N LYS A 188 -0.24 -1.61 15.74
CA LYS A 188 0.82 -1.79 16.75
C LYS A 188 1.85 -0.67 16.73
N HIS A 189 2.08 -0.05 15.58
CA HIS A 189 3.11 0.98 15.39
C HIS A 189 2.48 2.34 15.06
N LYS A 190 3.08 3.41 15.59
CA LYS A 190 2.72 4.78 15.20
C LYS A 190 3.50 5.16 13.93
N PRO A 191 2.90 5.95 13.03
CA PRO A 191 3.63 6.53 11.91
C PRO A 191 4.82 7.36 12.40
N GLU A 192 6.01 7.13 11.82
CA GLU A 192 7.20 7.93 12.08
C GLU A 192 7.58 8.69 10.81
N HIS A 193 7.78 10.01 10.92
CA HIS A 193 8.05 10.87 9.78
C HIS A 193 9.46 11.44 9.82
N TYR A 194 10.06 11.63 8.65
CA TYR A 194 11.27 12.41 8.48
C TYR A 194 10.98 13.92 8.56
N LYS A 195 12.00 14.67 8.97
CA LYS A 195 12.01 16.11 8.77
C LYS A 195 12.30 16.41 7.29
N LYS A 196 11.97 17.63 6.86
CA LYS A 196 12.26 18.08 5.50
C LYS A 196 13.76 17.96 5.19
N GLY A 197 14.09 17.26 4.09
CA GLY A 197 15.47 17.04 3.63
C GLY A 197 16.14 15.78 4.19
N GLU A 198 15.52 15.07 5.14
CA GLU A 198 16.04 13.78 5.63
C GLU A 198 15.66 12.63 4.70
N SER A 199 16.54 11.64 4.60
CA SER A 199 16.35 10.42 3.81
C SER A 199 17.32 9.34 4.28
N HIS A 200 17.06 8.10 3.90
CA HIS A 200 17.96 6.95 4.11
C HIS A 200 18.38 6.33 2.79
N GLY A 201 19.50 5.66 2.77
CA GLY A 201 19.96 4.84 1.65
C GLY A 201 19.25 3.48 1.61
N ILE A 202 19.20 2.89 0.44
CA ILE A 202 18.73 1.50 0.22
C ILE A 202 19.94 0.70 -0.23
N PRO A 203 20.43 -0.30 0.55
CA PRO A 203 21.58 -1.08 0.15
C PRO A 203 21.23 -2.13 -0.91
N TYR A 204 22.12 -2.34 -1.89
CA TYR A 204 21.95 -3.36 -2.94
C TYR A 204 21.73 -4.77 -2.37
N ARG A 205 22.40 -5.09 -1.28
CA ARG A 205 22.27 -6.38 -0.59
C ARG A 205 20.86 -6.73 -0.08
N CYS A 206 19.95 -5.76 -0.07
CA CYS A 206 18.51 -6.03 0.17
C CYS A 206 17.83 -6.67 -1.04
N LEU A 207 18.44 -6.61 -2.22
CA LEU A 207 17.90 -7.19 -3.46
C LEU A 207 18.44 -8.60 -3.74
N THR A 208 19.47 -9.05 -3.00
CA THR A 208 20.13 -10.34 -3.21
C THR A 208 19.59 -11.39 -2.25
N PRO A 209 18.72 -12.33 -2.67
CA PRO A 209 18.22 -13.40 -1.82
C PRO A 209 19.34 -14.25 -1.26
N LYS A 210 19.36 -14.45 0.04
CA LYS A 210 20.42 -15.21 0.72
C LYS A 210 20.52 -16.62 0.18
N GLY A 211 21.72 -16.99 -0.26
CA GLY A 211 22.01 -18.34 -0.74
C GLY A 211 21.64 -18.63 -2.20
N ILE A 212 21.06 -17.66 -2.94
CA ILE A 212 20.69 -17.81 -4.36
C ILE A 212 21.50 -16.80 -5.19
N LYS A 213 22.35 -17.32 -6.11
CA LYS A 213 23.36 -16.48 -6.79
C LYS A 213 22.87 -15.73 -8.04
N ASN A 214 21.82 -16.18 -8.68
CA ASN A 214 21.38 -15.65 -9.98
C ASN A 214 19.95 -15.12 -9.95
N LEU A 215 19.49 -14.71 -8.79
CA LEU A 215 18.18 -14.13 -8.57
C LEU A 215 18.32 -12.80 -7.81
N LEU A 216 17.60 -11.79 -8.27
CA LEU A 216 17.41 -10.52 -7.59
C LEU A 216 15.93 -10.35 -7.24
N THR A 217 15.64 -9.65 -6.17
CA THR A 217 14.29 -9.20 -5.83
C THR A 217 14.17 -7.71 -6.03
N ALA A 218 13.01 -7.22 -6.45
CA ALA A 218 12.75 -5.79 -6.62
C ALA A 218 11.34 -5.43 -6.17
N GLY A 219 11.17 -4.22 -5.68
CA GLY A 219 9.87 -3.70 -5.25
C GLY A 219 9.49 -4.14 -3.84
N ARG A 220 8.22 -4.47 -3.64
CA ARG A 220 7.62 -4.71 -2.33
C ARG A 220 8.23 -5.89 -1.55
N CYS A 221 8.80 -6.88 -2.23
CA CYS A 221 9.33 -8.10 -1.63
C CYS A 221 10.80 -8.05 -1.20
N ILE A 222 11.49 -6.91 -1.30
CA ILE A 222 12.89 -6.79 -0.89
C ILE A 222 13.08 -7.06 0.61
N SER A 223 14.34 -7.28 1.00
CA SER A 223 14.72 -7.67 2.36
C SER A 223 14.64 -6.52 3.35
N THR A 224 13.62 -6.54 4.20
CA THR A 224 13.39 -5.54 5.25
C THR A 224 12.81 -6.17 6.50
N ASP A 225 12.93 -5.48 7.64
CA ASP A 225 12.09 -5.78 8.79
C ASP A 225 10.65 -5.29 8.58
N GLU A 226 9.75 -5.61 9.51
CA GLU A 226 8.32 -5.30 9.38
C GLU A 226 8.01 -3.81 9.41
N GLN A 227 8.78 -3.01 10.17
CA GLN A 227 8.54 -1.58 10.31
C GLN A 227 9.15 -0.81 9.14
N ALA A 228 10.41 -1.08 8.80
CA ALA A 228 11.07 -0.47 7.65
C ALA A 228 10.34 -0.76 6.33
N PHE A 229 9.70 -1.92 6.24
CA PHE A 229 8.81 -2.29 5.14
C PHE A 229 7.75 -1.23 4.85
N GLY A 230 7.18 -0.60 5.88
CA GLY A 230 6.22 0.50 5.72
C GLY A 230 6.75 1.66 4.86
N SER A 231 8.06 1.91 4.89
CA SER A 231 8.71 2.93 4.08
C SER A 231 9.11 2.43 2.68
N THR A 232 9.53 1.18 2.55
CA THR A 232 10.16 0.68 1.31
C THR A 232 9.18 0.10 0.30
N ARG A 233 7.97 -0.27 0.70
CA ARG A 233 6.95 -0.89 -0.17
C ARG A 233 6.27 0.06 -1.16
N VAL A 234 6.48 1.36 -1.04
CA VAL A 234 5.80 2.37 -1.84
C VAL A 234 6.41 2.51 -3.24
N MET A 235 5.59 2.96 -4.20
CA MET A 235 5.98 3.02 -5.61
C MET A 235 7.33 3.72 -5.88
N PRO A 236 7.69 4.87 -5.28
CA PRO A 236 8.99 5.48 -5.52
C PRO A 236 10.17 4.56 -5.18
N CYS A 237 10.09 3.87 -4.05
CA CYS A 237 11.11 2.89 -3.66
C CYS A 237 11.14 1.68 -4.61
N CYS A 238 9.96 1.21 -5.05
CA CYS A 238 9.87 0.12 -6.03
C CYS A 238 10.52 0.49 -7.37
N LEU A 239 10.42 1.75 -7.82
CA LEU A 239 11.09 2.23 -9.04
C LEU A 239 12.61 2.18 -8.88
N VAL A 240 13.15 2.68 -7.76
CA VAL A 240 14.59 2.65 -7.45
C VAL A 240 15.13 1.22 -7.43
N THR A 241 14.47 0.33 -6.72
CA THR A 241 14.90 -1.08 -6.61
C THR A 241 14.77 -1.84 -7.93
N GLY A 242 13.74 -1.52 -8.73
CA GLY A 242 13.53 -2.10 -10.05
C GLY A 242 14.62 -1.67 -11.05
N GLU A 243 14.97 -0.39 -11.07
CA GLU A 243 16.06 0.14 -11.88
C GLU A 243 17.39 -0.51 -11.51
N ALA A 244 17.73 -0.55 -10.22
CA ALA A 244 18.96 -1.14 -9.74
C ALA A 244 19.06 -2.65 -10.08
N ALA A 245 17.98 -3.41 -9.89
CA ALA A 245 17.95 -4.83 -10.26
C ALA A 245 18.11 -5.02 -11.77
N GLY A 246 17.46 -4.18 -12.58
CA GLY A 246 17.60 -4.22 -14.05
C GLY A 246 19.00 -3.86 -14.54
N MET A 247 19.67 -2.92 -13.88
CA MET A 247 21.06 -2.55 -14.22
C MET A 247 22.07 -3.61 -13.80
N ALA A 248 21.80 -4.35 -12.74
CA ALA A 248 22.70 -5.38 -12.21
C ALA A 248 22.59 -6.74 -12.94
N ALA A 249 21.49 -6.99 -13.65
CA ALA A 249 21.23 -8.23 -14.37
C ALA A 249 21.85 -8.25 -15.76
#